data_07c3127be552e9ba971cfac24bdcc254
#
_entry.id   07c3127be552e9ba971cfac24bdcc254
#
_cell.length_a   1.000
_cell.length_b   1.000
_cell.length_c   1.000
_cell.angle_alpha   90.00
_cell.angle_beta   90.00
_cell.angle_gamma   90.00
#
_symmetry.space_group_name_H-M   'P 1'
#
loop_
_entity.id
_entity.type
_entity.pdbx_description
1 polymer ?
#
loop_
_entity_poly.entity_id
_entity_poly.type
_entity_poly.pdbx_seq_one_letter_code
_entity_poly.pdbx_strand_id
1 'polypeptide(L)'
;MTTQFLRFNGAVERDPAIDAWIKEHAGELGAIAHQWFEVMRKCGDEVRELLHDGCPVACLGDAPFGYVNVFTSHVNVGFFQGAALPDPTHLLQGSGKFMRHVKLKPGTPTDAASLRKLIETAYSDIKARVEND
;
A
#
# COMPACT_ATOMS: atom_id res chain seq x y z
N MET A 1 -15.72 -20.04 -9.20
CA MET A 1 -14.51 -20.29 -8.42
C MET A 1 -14.12 -18.99 -7.69
N THR A 2 -13.95 -19.06 -6.40
CA THR A 2 -13.61 -17.92 -5.58
C THR A 2 -12.14 -17.57 -5.68
N THR A 3 -11.82 -16.31 -5.93
CA THR A 3 -10.45 -15.83 -5.86
C THR A 3 -10.08 -15.66 -4.39
N GLN A 4 -9.02 -16.35 -3.96
CA GLN A 4 -8.57 -16.25 -2.58
C GLN A 4 -7.59 -15.10 -2.41
N PHE A 5 -7.79 -14.30 -1.39
CA PHE A 5 -6.89 -13.23 -1.01
C PHE A 5 -7.00 -13.02 0.51
N LEU A 6 -6.02 -12.30 1.06
CA LEU A 6 -5.99 -12.00 2.49
C LEU A 6 -7.17 -11.12 2.89
N ARG A 7 -7.61 -11.31 4.14
CA ARG A 7 -8.58 -10.42 4.77
C ARG A 7 -8.09 -10.07 6.17
N PHE A 8 -8.17 -8.80 6.50
CA PHE A 8 -7.72 -8.29 7.79
C PHE A 8 -8.91 -7.76 8.58
N ASN A 9 -9.31 -8.46 9.61
CA ASN A 9 -10.36 -7.99 10.51
C ASN A 9 -9.86 -6.74 11.25
N GLY A 10 -10.77 -5.80 11.48
CA GLY A 10 -10.44 -4.60 12.23
C GLY A 10 -10.08 -3.38 11.38
N ALA A 11 -10.12 -3.50 10.06
CA ALA A 11 -9.94 -2.32 9.20
C ALA A 11 -11.10 -1.34 9.41
N VAL A 12 -10.77 -0.06 9.59
CA VAL A 12 -11.72 1.00 9.90
C VAL A 12 -11.54 2.16 8.96
N GLU A 13 -12.48 3.09 8.98
CA GLU A 13 -12.42 4.26 8.10
C GLU A 13 -11.17 5.10 8.33
N ARG A 14 -10.82 5.32 9.60
CA ARG A 14 -9.60 6.03 9.99
C ARG A 14 -9.06 5.43 11.28
N ASP A 15 -7.85 4.91 11.25
CA ASP A 15 -7.23 4.27 12.41
C ASP A 15 -6.31 5.25 13.14
N PRO A 16 -6.63 5.64 14.39
CA PRO A 16 -5.75 6.52 15.17
C PRO A 16 -4.34 5.98 15.36
N ALA A 17 -4.16 4.66 15.35
CA ALA A 17 -2.83 4.05 15.47
C ALA A 17 -1.95 4.39 14.27
N ILE A 18 -2.53 4.60 13.10
CA ILE A 18 -1.78 5.03 11.92
C ILE A 18 -1.34 6.48 12.07
N ASP A 19 -2.21 7.35 12.58
CA ASP A 19 -1.84 8.74 12.82
C ASP A 19 -0.71 8.85 13.86
N ALA A 20 -0.73 8.01 14.89
CA ALA A 20 0.35 7.91 15.86
C ALA A 20 1.64 7.39 15.21
N TRP A 21 1.53 6.37 14.36
CA TRP A 21 2.67 5.81 13.62
C TRP A 21 3.36 6.89 12.76
N ILE A 22 2.56 7.71 12.06
CA ILE A 22 3.08 8.80 11.24
C ILE A 22 3.84 9.80 12.10
N LYS A 23 3.31 10.17 13.26
CA LYS A 23 3.97 11.09 14.19
C LYS A 23 5.28 10.52 14.73
N GLU A 24 5.33 9.22 15.00
CA GLU A 24 6.51 8.53 15.51
C GLU A 24 7.62 8.43 14.46
N HIS A 25 7.25 8.45 13.19
CA HIS A 25 8.18 8.41 12.07
C HIS A 25 8.39 9.81 11.48
N ALA A 26 8.71 10.77 12.35
CA ALA A 26 9.05 12.13 11.91
C ALA A 26 10.36 12.10 11.10
N GLY A 27 10.51 13.05 10.19
CA GLY A 27 11.66 13.13 9.32
C GLY A 27 11.34 12.74 7.88
N GLU A 28 12.39 12.64 7.07
CA GLU A 28 12.23 12.50 5.62
C GLU A 28 11.57 11.18 5.21
N LEU A 29 12.01 10.06 5.81
CA LEU A 29 11.44 8.74 5.50
C LEU A 29 9.96 8.67 5.88
N GLY A 30 9.62 9.16 7.05
CA GLY A 30 8.22 9.20 7.49
C GLY A 30 7.35 10.08 6.61
N ALA A 31 7.89 11.22 6.14
CA ALA A 31 7.17 12.09 5.23
C ALA A 31 6.88 11.41 3.89
N ILE A 32 7.85 10.65 3.37
CA ILE A 32 7.66 9.86 2.14
C ILE A 32 6.56 8.80 2.35
N ALA A 33 6.63 8.05 3.45
CA ALA A 33 5.62 7.04 3.75
C ALA A 33 4.23 7.66 3.87
N HIS A 34 4.12 8.79 4.56
CA HIS A 34 2.85 9.50 4.73
C HIS A 34 2.28 9.96 3.38
N GLN A 35 3.13 10.53 2.53
CA GLN A 35 2.73 10.98 1.19
C GLN A 35 2.06 9.86 0.39
N TRP A 36 2.67 8.70 0.36
CA TRP A 36 2.17 7.59 -0.45
C TRP A 36 0.99 6.88 0.20
N PHE A 37 0.94 6.84 1.54
CA PHE A 37 -0.24 6.30 2.21
C PHE A 37 -1.47 7.19 1.97
N GLU A 38 -1.29 8.51 1.88
CA GLU A 38 -2.38 9.42 1.53
C GLU A 38 -2.93 9.15 0.12
N VAL A 39 -2.06 8.76 -0.83
CA VAL A 39 -2.53 8.36 -2.16
C VAL A 39 -3.43 7.13 -2.05
N MET A 40 -3.06 6.15 -1.22
CA MET A 40 -3.89 4.97 -0.97
C MET A 40 -5.23 5.34 -0.33
N ARG A 41 -5.21 6.19 0.69
CA ARG A 41 -6.42 6.65 1.40
C ARG A 41 -7.43 7.30 0.45
N LYS A 42 -6.94 7.98 -0.57
CA LYS A 42 -7.76 8.76 -1.51
C LYS A 42 -8.21 8.00 -2.74
N CYS A 43 -7.93 6.70 -2.80
CA CYS A 43 -8.34 5.89 -3.95
C CYS A 43 -9.87 5.78 -4.09
N GLY A 44 -10.60 5.76 -2.96
CA GLY A 44 -12.06 5.69 -2.98
C GLY A 44 -12.64 5.85 -1.58
N ASP A 45 -13.94 6.10 -1.50
CA ASP A 45 -14.64 6.34 -0.23
C ASP A 45 -14.73 5.08 0.64
N GLU A 46 -14.66 3.91 0.02
CA GLU A 46 -14.72 2.63 0.72
C GLU A 46 -13.36 2.13 1.22
N VAL A 47 -12.29 2.90 1.05
CA VAL A 47 -10.98 2.54 1.59
C VAL A 47 -11.04 2.54 3.11
N ARG A 48 -10.55 1.45 3.70
CA ARG A 48 -10.43 1.26 5.15
C ARG A 48 -8.96 1.04 5.46
N GLU A 49 -8.60 1.15 6.72
CA GLU A 49 -7.21 1.05 7.13
C GLU A 49 -7.04 0.42 8.49
N LEU A 50 -5.85 -0.12 8.73
CA LEU A 50 -5.45 -0.59 10.05
C LEU A 50 -3.92 -0.62 10.13
N LEU A 51 -3.42 -0.60 11.36
CA LEU A 51 -2.00 -0.87 11.60
C LEU A 51 -1.86 -2.39 11.72
N HIS A 52 -1.02 -3.00 10.87
CA HIS A 52 -0.83 -4.44 10.86
C HIS A 52 0.66 -4.75 10.71
N ASP A 53 1.19 -5.62 11.57
CA ASP A 53 2.62 -5.94 11.61
C ASP A 53 3.50 -4.69 11.70
N GLY A 54 3.03 -3.70 12.43
CA GLY A 54 3.79 -2.47 12.67
C GLY A 54 3.80 -1.48 11.51
N CYS A 55 2.95 -1.65 10.50
CA CYS A 55 2.88 -0.70 9.39
C CYS A 55 1.46 -0.38 8.95
N PRO A 56 1.25 0.83 8.37
CA PRO A 56 -0.05 1.21 7.84
C PRO A 56 -0.45 0.38 6.64
N VAL A 57 -1.67 -0.16 6.66
CA VAL A 57 -2.25 -0.98 5.58
C VAL A 57 -3.55 -0.36 5.11
N ALA A 58 -3.72 -0.25 3.80
CA ALA A 58 -4.94 0.20 3.16
C ALA A 58 -5.71 -0.98 2.59
N CYS A 59 -7.02 -0.98 2.83
CA CYS A 59 -7.91 -2.07 2.47
C CYS A 59 -9.13 -1.55 1.71
N LEU A 60 -9.72 -2.41 0.88
CA LEU A 60 -11.10 -2.24 0.44
C LEU A 60 -11.96 -3.11 1.36
N GLY A 61 -12.77 -2.50 2.22
CA GLY A 61 -13.38 -3.24 3.31
C GLY A 61 -12.30 -3.89 4.19
N ASP A 62 -12.25 -5.21 4.24
CA ASP A 62 -11.23 -5.96 4.97
C ASP A 62 -10.14 -6.56 4.07
N ALA A 63 -10.18 -6.29 2.77
CA ALA A 63 -9.25 -6.84 1.79
C ALA A 63 -8.08 -5.88 1.54
N PRO A 64 -6.86 -6.19 2.03
CA PRO A 64 -5.73 -5.28 1.89
C PRO A 64 -5.24 -5.19 0.44
N PHE A 65 -4.88 -3.98 0.01
CA PHE A 65 -4.31 -3.80 -1.32
C PHE A 65 -2.94 -3.12 -1.30
N GLY A 66 -2.64 -2.35 -0.26
CA GLY A 66 -1.36 -1.65 -0.19
C GLY A 66 -0.92 -1.36 1.23
N TYR A 67 0.37 -1.13 1.41
CA TYR A 67 0.96 -0.74 2.69
C TYR A 67 2.15 0.17 2.47
N VAL A 68 2.57 0.86 3.52
CA VAL A 68 3.85 1.57 3.56
C VAL A 68 4.63 1.12 4.78
N ASN A 69 5.96 1.07 4.66
CA ASN A 69 6.82 0.77 5.79
C ASN A 69 8.12 1.55 5.69
N VAL A 70 8.68 1.92 6.83
CA VAL A 70 9.92 2.70 6.94
C VAL A 70 11.02 1.79 7.46
N PHE A 71 12.14 1.78 6.74
CA PHE A 71 13.35 1.07 7.13
C PHE A 71 14.44 2.10 7.48
N THR A 72 15.66 1.63 7.74
CA THR A 72 16.75 2.53 8.15
C THR A 72 17.07 3.60 7.11
N SER A 73 17.05 3.25 5.82
CA SER A 73 17.47 4.16 4.75
C SER A 73 16.52 4.24 3.57
N HIS A 74 15.35 3.61 3.67
CA HIS A 74 14.38 3.62 2.59
C HIS A 74 12.95 3.39 3.10
N VAL A 75 11.99 3.62 2.21
CA VAL A 75 10.58 3.34 2.42
C VAL A 75 10.14 2.31 1.40
N ASN A 76 9.35 1.33 1.82
CA ASN A 76 8.66 0.44 0.88
C ASN A 76 7.20 0.88 0.75
N VAL A 77 6.76 0.99 -0.51
CA VAL A 77 5.34 1.06 -0.86
C VAL A 77 4.99 -0.32 -1.39
N GLY A 78 4.17 -1.06 -0.69
CA GLY A 78 3.95 -2.47 -0.98
C GLY A 78 2.54 -2.78 -1.45
N PHE A 79 2.42 -3.90 -2.16
CA PHE A 79 1.18 -4.35 -2.77
C PHE A 79 0.98 -5.83 -2.47
N PHE A 80 -0.15 -6.16 -1.85
CA PHE A 80 -0.45 -7.54 -1.44
C PHE A 80 -0.65 -8.47 -2.63
N GLN A 81 -1.15 -7.96 -3.76
CA GLN A 81 -1.29 -8.70 -5.01
C GLN A 81 -0.37 -8.14 -6.09
N GLY A 82 0.81 -7.69 -5.69
CA GLY A 82 1.73 -6.99 -6.58
C GLY A 82 2.20 -7.81 -7.79
N ALA A 83 2.29 -9.13 -7.63
CA ALA A 83 2.71 -10.00 -8.74
C ALA A 83 1.74 -9.98 -9.93
N ALA A 84 0.48 -9.59 -9.69
CA ALA A 84 -0.54 -9.52 -10.75
C ALA A 84 -0.62 -8.13 -11.41
N LEU A 85 0.12 -7.14 -10.90
CA LEU A 85 0.02 -5.77 -11.41
C LEU A 85 0.88 -5.57 -12.66
N PRO A 86 0.37 -4.85 -13.68
CA PRO A 86 1.22 -4.42 -14.78
C PRO A 86 2.26 -3.44 -14.28
N ASP A 87 3.50 -3.63 -14.69
CA ASP A 87 4.64 -2.84 -14.23
C ASP A 87 5.51 -2.45 -15.43
N PRO A 88 5.01 -1.58 -16.32
CA PRO A 88 5.71 -1.27 -17.56
C PRO A 88 7.04 -0.55 -17.36
N THR A 89 7.23 0.13 -16.22
CA THR A 89 8.48 0.85 -15.93
C THR A 89 9.39 0.08 -14.97
N HIS A 90 9.04 -1.16 -14.65
CA HIS A 90 9.86 -2.06 -13.84
C HIS A 90 10.21 -1.49 -12.46
N LEU A 91 9.21 -0.92 -11.77
CA LEU A 91 9.38 -0.38 -10.42
C LEU A 91 9.28 -1.45 -9.33
N LEU A 92 8.51 -2.52 -9.58
CA LEU A 92 8.21 -3.52 -8.57
C LEU A 92 9.39 -4.44 -8.30
N GLN A 93 9.65 -4.69 -7.04
CA GLN A 93 10.68 -5.60 -6.56
C GLN A 93 10.05 -6.68 -5.70
N GLY A 94 10.76 -7.79 -5.56
CA GLY A 94 10.32 -8.91 -4.76
C GLY A 94 10.18 -10.18 -5.58
N SER A 95 10.14 -11.32 -4.89
CA SER A 95 10.07 -12.64 -5.53
C SER A 95 9.02 -13.55 -4.90
N GLY A 96 8.21 -13.04 -3.97
CA GLY A 96 7.15 -13.82 -3.35
C GLY A 96 6.06 -14.18 -4.36
N LYS A 97 5.21 -15.11 -3.97
CA LYS A 97 4.14 -15.59 -4.85
C LYS A 97 3.14 -14.48 -5.20
N PHE A 98 2.87 -13.56 -4.28
CA PHE A 98 1.85 -12.52 -4.45
C PHE A 98 2.39 -11.11 -4.24
N MET A 99 3.23 -10.90 -3.24
CA MET A 99 3.60 -9.55 -2.81
C MET A 99 4.74 -8.97 -3.63
N ARG A 100 4.65 -7.66 -3.89
CA ARG A 100 5.73 -6.86 -4.49
C ARG A 100 5.77 -5.51 -3.80
N HIS A 101 6.88 -4.80 -3.95
CA HIS A 101 7.02 -3.46 -3.38
C HIS A 101 7.86 -2.58 -4.29
N VAL A 102 7.69 -1.27 -4.11
CA VAL A 102 8.55 -0.25 -4.70
C VAL A 102 9.41 0.33 -3.59
N LYS A 103 10.72 0.37 -3.79
CA LYS A 103 11.67 0.89 -2.83
C LYS A 103 11.97 2.36 -3.13
N LEU A 104 11.74 3.22 -2.15
CA LEU A 104 11.97 4.66 -2.29
C LEU A 104 13.11 5.08 -1.37
N LYS A 105 14.11 5.78 -1.93
CA LYS A 105 15.24 6.30 -1.17
C LYS A 105 15.27 7.81 -1.24
N PRO A 106 15.48 8.52 -0.11
CA PRO A 106 15.68 9.96 -0.13
C PRO A 106 16.82 10.35 -1.07
N GLY A 107 16.62 11.42 -1.84
CA GLY A 107 17.62 11.88 -2.78
C GLY A 107 17.69 11.13 -4.10
N THR A 108 16.99 10.02 -4.24
CA THR A 108 16.88 9.27 -5.49
C THR A 108 15.56 9.64 -6.17
N PRO A 109 15.58 10.07 -7.43
CA PRO A 109 14.34 10.41 -8.13
C PRO A 109 13.38 9.23 -8.18
N THR A 110 12.09 9.51 -7.91
CA THR A 110 11.01 8.53 -7.99
C THR A 110 10.15 8.85 -9.20
N ASP A 111 9.79 7.83 -9.96
CA ASP A 111 8.76 7.97 -10.99
C ASP A 111 7.39 8.01 -10.30
N ALA A 112 7.00 9.19 -9.83
CA ALA A 112 5.80 9.38 -9.04
C ALA A 112 4.53 9.05 -9.85
N ALA A 113 4.51 9.35 -11.13
CA ALA A 113 3.35 9.05 -11.98
C ALA A 113 3.14 7.54 -12.11
N SER A 114 4.22 6.78 -12.34
CA SER A 114 4.14 5.33 -12.44
C SER A 114 3.76 4.69 -11.10
N LEU A 115 4.28 5.18 -9.98
CA LEU A 115 3.92 4.66 -8.66
C LEU A 115 2.46 4.96 -8.32
N ARG A 116 1.97 6.16 -8.61
CA ARG A 116 0.57 6.50 -8.42
C ARG A 116 -0.32 5.56 -9.25
N LYS A 117 0.08 5.28 -10.48
CA LYS A 117 -0.66 4.36 -11.36
C LYS A 117 -0.71 2.95 -10.78
N LEU A 118 0.39 2.47 -10.21
CA LEU A 118 0.41 1.16 -9.54
C LEU A 118 -0.58 1.13 -8.37
N ILE A 119 -0.61 2.18 -7.55
CA ILE A 119 -1.54 2.25 -6.41
C ILE A 119 -2.99 2.23 -6.89
N GLU A 120 -3.32 3.04 -7.88
CA GLU A 120 -4.67 3.09 -8.45
C GLU A 120 -5.06 1.76 -9.07
N THR A 121 -4.15 1.11 -9.75
CA THR A 121 -4.38 -0.20 -10.36
C THR A 121 -4.55 -1.28 -9.29
N ALA A 122 -3.76 -1.24 -8.21
CA ALA A 122 -3.92 -2.17 -7.10
C ALA A 122 -5.29 -2.03 -6.43
N TYR A 123 -5.76 -0.79 -6.26
CA TYR A 123 -7.10 -0.53 -5.73
C TYR A 123 -8.18 -1.11 -6.66
N SER A 124 -8.08 -0.87 -7.96
CA SER A 124 -9.03 -1.39 -8.94
C SER A 124 -9.01 -2.91 -8.99
N ASP A 125 -7.82 -3.51 -8.89
CA ASP A 125 -7.66 -4.96 -8.89
C ASP A 125 -8.32 -5.60 -7.66
N ILE A 126 -8.08 -5.06 -6.46
CA ILE A 126 -8.71 -5.62 -5.26
C ILE A 126 -10.23 -5.45 -5.29
N LYS A 127 -10.70 -4.32 -5.83
CA LYS A 127 -12.13 -4.09 -5.98
C LYS A 127 -12.78 -5.14 -6.87
N ALA A 128 -12.16 -5.45 -8.00
CA ALA A 128 -12.65 -6.49 -8.90
C ALA A 128 -12.65 -7.87 -8.22
N ARG A 129 -11.61 -8.19 -7.44
CA ARG A 129 -11.54 -9.46 -6.71
C ARG A 129 -12.63 -9.59 -5.66
N VAL A 130 -12.87 -8.51 -4.91
CA VAL A 130 -13.93 -8.48 -3.88
C VAL A 130 -15.31 -8.64 -4.52
N GLU A 131 -15.56 -7.96 -5.63
CA GLU A 131 -16.85 -8.05 -6.34
C GLU A 131 -17.11 -9.42 -6.93
N ASN A 132 -16.05 -10.17 -7.25
CA ASN A 132 -16.15 -11.51 -7.84
C ASN A 132 -16.02 -12.64 -6.81
N ASP A 133 -15.89 -12.30 -5.55
CA ASP A 133 -15.71 -13.28 -4.47
C ASP A 133 -17.05 -13.90 -4.02
#